data_5fa6cb988468a700835409675bc0e48b
#
_entry.id   5fa6cb988468a700835409675bc0e48b
#
_cell.length_a   1.000
_cell.length_b   1.000
_cell.length_c   1.000
_cell.angle_alpha   90.00
_cell.angle_beta   90.00
_cell.angle_gamma   90.00
#
_symmetry.space_group_name_H-M   'P 1'
#
loop_
_entity.id
_entity.type
_entity.pdbx_description
1 polymer ?
#
loop_
_entity_poly.entity_id
_entity_poly.type
_entity_poly.pdbx_seq_one_letter_code
_entity_poly.pdbx_strand_id
1 'polypeptide(L)'
;MLAFVGWAIGGIRLLTIFVFCALLLVVGAYWTFDRAVLGMVHARELPVAEVPLLHSTVERLAARAGILKPKLYLIPDGMPLTLATGRGPTYSALAVSSGFLAACPPAELEGVLAHEIAHVKHRDVALQTSVVVLAASLIELTRIGGWLQRPLLFVIGPVAAACTHILLSPKREYEADRRAAALCESPHGLADALARLDQASELVAFEASPATEPLWPFNPFMEEGLAALFVTHPTIASRVHRLRSLDTTKEAA
;
A
#
# COMPACT_ATOMS: atom_id res chain seq x y z
N MET A 1 18.77 8.30 -17.08
CA MET A 1 18.49 8.11 -18.51
C MET A 1 18.17 9.45 -19.20
N LEU A 2 17.13 10.20 -18.79
CA LEU A 2 16.77 11.50 -19.39
C LEU A 2 17.95 12.50 -19.41
N ALA A 3 18.70 12.63 -18.33
CA ALA A 3 19.87 13.51 -18.25
C ALA A 3 20.96 13.12 -19.26
N PHE A 4 21.22 11.84 -19.46
CA PHE A 4 22.19 11.34 -20.45
C PHE A 4 21.73 11.66 -21.88
N VAL A 5 20.44 11.49 -22.18
CA VAL A 5 19.86 11.85 -23.48
C VAL A 5 20.00 13.35 -23.74
N GLY A 6 19.70 14.19 -22.74
CA GLY A 6 19.87 15.65 -22.85
C GLY A 6 21.32 16.06 -23.14
N TRP A 7 22.27 15.41 -22.46
CA TRP A 7 23.70 15.66 -22.68
C TRP A 7 24.16 15.23 -24.09
N ALA A 8 23.73 14.07 -24.55
CA ALA A 8 24.11 13.50 -25.85
C ALA A 8 23.58 14.33 -27.03
N ILE A 9 22.40 14.96 -26.90
CA ILE A 9 21.75 15.72 -27.98
C ILE A 9 22.20 17.20 -27.99
N GLY A 10 22.35 17.83 -26.84
CA GLY A 10 22.58 19.28 -26.77
C GLY A 10 23.56 19.76 -25.69
N GLY A 11 24.42 18.84 -25.24
CA GLY A 11 25.44 19.14 -24.24
C GLY A 11 24.88 19.64 -22.91
N ILE A 12 25.66 20.47 -22.21
CA ILE A 12 25.35 20.89 -20.83
C ILE A 12 24.01 21.65 -20.70
N ARG A 13 23.63 22.42 -21.73
CA ARG A 13 22.39 23.21 -21.70
C ARG A 13 21.15 22.33 -21.70
N LEU A 14 21.07 21.33 -22.57
CA LEU A 14 19.95 20.37 -22.60
C LEU A 14 19.99 19.45 -21.40
N LEU A 15 21.15 19.03 -20.93
CA LEU A 15 21.30 18.32 -19.67
C LEU A 15 20.63 19.07 -18.51
N THR A 16 20.93 20.36 -18.31
CA THR A 16 20.35 21.16 -17.22
C THR A 16 18.84 21.29 -17.32
N ILE A 17 18.30 21.49 -18.55
CA ILE A 17 16.85 21.53 -18.79
C ILE A 17 16.20 20.20 -18.42
N PHE A 18 16.77 19.08 -18.89
CA PHE A 18 16.21 17.75 -18.60
C PHE A 18 16.27 17.40 -17.11
N VAL A 19 17.36 17.77 -16.42
CA VAL A 19 17.47 17.59 -14.95
C VAL A 19 16.43 18.44 -14.24
N PHE A 20 16.26 19.70 -14.64
CA PHE A 20 15.25 20.58 -14.03
C PHE A 20 13.83 20.07 -14.26
N CYS A 21 13.49 19.66 -15.49
CA CYS A 21 12.19 19.04 -15.79
C CYS A 21 11.97 17.75 -15.00
N ALA A 22 12.99 16.88 -14.90
CA ALA A 22 12.90 15.67 -14.11
C ALA A 22 12.66 15.97 -12.62
N LEU A 23 13.34 16.99 -12.07
CA LEU A 23 13.13 17.42 -10.69
C LEU A 23 11.71 17.94 -10.47
N LEU A 24 11.20 18.78 -11.39
CA LEU A 24 9.82 19.27 -11.33
C LEU A 24 8.81 18.13 -11.39
N LEU A 25 9.04 17.12 -12.25
CA LEU A 25 8.19 15.94 -12.33
C LEU A 25 8.20 15.14 -11.02
N VAL A 26 9.37 14.91 -10.42
CA VAL A 26 9.51 14.21 -9.14
C VAL A 26 8.80 14.98 -8.02
N VAL A 27 8.99 16.29 -7.94
CA VAL A 27 8.30 17.13 -6.95
C VAL A 27 6.78 17.12 -7.18
N GLY A 28 6.33 17.32 -8.43
CA GLY A 28 4.91 17.26 -8.78
C GLY A 28 4.29 15.90 -8.45
N ALA A 29 4.99 14.82 -8.80
CA ALA A 29 4.57 13.46 -8.48
C ALA A 29 4.44 13.24 -6.97
N TYR A 30 5.43 13.66 -6.17
CA TYR A 30 5.38 13.57 -4.71
C TYR A 30 4.12 14.24 -4.11
N TRP A 31 3.64 15.33 -4.72
CA TRP A 31 2.45 16.05 -4.26
C TRP A 31 1.13 15.41 -4.73
N THR A 32 1.16 14.52 -5.70
CA THR A 32 -0.04 13.93 -6.33
C THR A 32 -0.13 12.42 -6.19
N PHE A 33 0.88 11.74 -5.64
CA PHE A 33 0.94 10.28 -5.56
C PHE A 33 -0.24 9.66 -4.79
N ASP A 34 -0.65 10.28 -3.69
CA ASP A 34 -1.81 9.85 -2.91
C ASP A 34 -3.10 9.86 -3.74
N ARG A 35 -3.31 10.91 -4.53
CA ARG A 35 -4.46 11.00 -5.45
C ARG A 35 -4.38 9.99 -6.58
N ALA A 36 -3.18 9.75 -7.11
CA ALA A 36 -2.97 8.75 -8.15
C ALA A 36 -3.34 7.35 -7.65
N VAL A 37 -2.89 6.97 -6.45
CA VAL A 37 -3.24 5.67 -5.83
C VAL A 37 -4.74 5.55 -5.60
N LEU A 38 -5.38 6.56 -4.99
CA LEU A 38 -6.83 6.58 -4.78
C LEU A 38 -7.61 6.50 -6.09
N GLY A 39 -7.10 7.16 -7.15
CA GLY A 39 -7.67 7.08 -8.50
C GLY A 39 -7.53 5.69 -9.13
N MET A 40 -6.42 5.00 -8.93
CA MET A 40 -6.18 3.64 -9.44
C MET A 40 -7.20 2.63 -8.91
N VAL A 41 -7.66 2.82 -7.68
CA VAL A 41 -8.65 1.95 -7.02
C VAL A 41 -10.05 2.55 -6.99
N HIS A 42 -10.30 3.61 -7.78
CA HIS A 42 -11.59 4.30 -7.87
C HIS A 42 -12.18 4.70 -6.52
N ALA A 43 -11.33 5.02 -5.54
CA ALA A 43 -11.75 5.36 -4.20
C ALA A 43 -12.47 6.72 -4.17
N ARG A 44 -13.62 6.77 -3.48
CA ARG A 44 -14.35 8.02 -3.19
C ARG A 44 -14.22 8.40 -1.73
N GLU A 45 -14.30 9.68 -1.43
CA GLU A 45 -14.31 10.15 -0.03
C GLU A 45 -15.50 9.52 0.71
N LEU A 46 -15.26 9.06 1.94
CA LEU A 46 -16.25 8.43 2.79
C LEU A 46 -16.69 9.40 3.89
N PRO A 47 -17.91 9.96 3.80
CA PRO A 47 -18.44 10.87 4.81
C PRO A 47 -18.69 10.16 6.16
N VAL A 48 -18.57 10.91 7.24
CA VAL A 48 -18.85 10.41 8.62
C VAL A 48 -20.24 9.82 8.74
N ALA A 49 -21.22 10.40 8.05
CA ALA A 49 -22.62 9.99 8.12
C ALA A 49 -22.86 8.57 7.55
N GLU A 50 -22.04 8.09 6.62
CA GLU A 50 -22.21 6.76 6.01
C GLU A 50 -21.75 5.64 6.95
N VAL A 51 -20.60 5.81 7.62
CA VAL A 51 -20.03 4.77 8.50
C VAL A 51 -19.44 5.40 9.77
N PRO A 52 -20.27 5.89 10.71
CA PRO A 52 -19.83 6.59 11.91
C PRO A 52 -18.87 5.78 12.79
N LEU A 53 -19.11 4.46 12.88
CA LEU A 53 -18.28 3.55 13.69
C LEU A 53 -16.85 3.47 13.15
N LEU A 54 -16.66 3.40 11.83
CA LEU A 54 -15.33 3.39 11.22
C LEU A 54 -14.58 4.69 11.54
N HIS A 55 -15.26 5.83 11.40
CA HIS A 55 -14.68 7.14 11.68
C HIS A 55 -14.25 7.30 13.13
N SER A 56 -15.05 6.82 14.10
CA SER A 56 -14.71 6.84 15.52
C SER A 56 -13.56 5.90 15.87
N THR A 57 -13.52 4.70 15.26
CA THR A 57 -12.42 3.74 15.42
C THR A 57 -11.10 4.32 14.91
N VAL A 58 -11.07 4.88 13.70
CA VAL A 58 -9.86 5.53 13.16
C VAL A 58 -9.42 6.72 13.98
N GLU A 59 -10.35 7.53 14.47
CA GLU A 59 -10.05 8.67 15.33
C GLU A 59 -9.40 8.25 16.66
N ARG A 60 -9.93 7.22 17.30
CA ARG A 60 -9.37 6.63 18.52
C ARG A 60 -7.98 6.06 18.30
N LEU A 61 -7.78 5.29 17.23
CA LEU A 61 -6.49 4.71 16.87
C LEU A 61 -5.45 5.78 16.50
N ALA A 62 -5.85 6.80 15.74
CA ALA A 62 -4.98 7.93 15.38
C ALA A 62 -4.54 8.71 16.62
N ALA A 63 -5.45 8.96 17.58
CA ALA A 63 -5.14 9.60 18.84
C ALA A 63 -4.14 8.77 19.68
N ARG A 64 -4.35 7.44 19.79
CA ARG A 64 -3.39 6.52 20.46
C ARG A 64 -2.04 6.51 19.77
N ALA A 65 -2.02 6.58 18.44
CA ALA A 65 -0.79 6.63 17.66
C ALA A 65 -0.09 7.99 17.72
N GLY A 66 -0.76 9.07 18.15
CA GLY A 66 -0.24 10.43 18.15
C GLY A 66 -0.08 11.02 16.75
N ILE A 67 -1.00 10.71 15.84
CA ILE A 67 -1.06 11.27 14.47
C ILE A 67 -2.37 12.01 14.23
N LEU A 68 -2.39 12.84 13.18
CA LEU A 68 -3.66 13.42 12.72
C LEU A 68 -4.54 12.31 12.12
N LYS A 69 -5.86 12.41 12.36
CA LYS A 69 -6.83 11.48 11.79
C LYS A 69 -6.70 11.46 10.26
N PRO A 70 -6.40 10.29 9.65
CA PRO A 70 -6.39 10.15 8.20
C PRO A 70 -7.76 10.44 7.58
N LYS A 71 -7.77 10.95 6.36
CA LYS A 71 -9.01 11.01 5.56
C LYS A 71 -9.45 9.61 5.19
N LEU A 72 -10.75 9.36 5.23
CA LEU A 72 -11.31 8.04 4.89
C LEU A 72 -11.90 8.04 3.49
N TYR A 73 -11.63 6.95 2.78
CA TYR A 73 -12.12 6.70 1.43
C TYR A 73 -12.75 5.32 1.35
N LEU A 74 -13.76 5.18 0.49
CA LEU A 74 -14.39 3.91 0.15
C LEU A 74 -13.94 3.46 -1.23
N ILE A 75 -13.47 2.22 -1.34
CA ILE A 75 -13.19 1.54 -2.59
C ILE A 75 -14.47 0.75 -2.95
N PRO A 76 -15.09 0.99 -4.12
CA PRO A 76 -16.30 0.28 -4.53
C PRO A 76 -15.96 -1.13 -5.06
N ASP A 77 -15.40 -1.98 -4.21
CA ASP A 77 -14.97 -3.34 -4.54
C ASP A 77 -15.51 -4.33 -3.52
N GLY A 78 -15.98 -5.50 -4.03
CA GLY A 78 -16.49 -6.60 -3.20
C GLY A 78 -15.39 -7.39 -2.50
N MET A 79 -14.14 -7.30 -2.95
CA MET A 79 -13.00 -7.91 -2.29
C MET A 79 -12.65 -7.14 -1.00
N PRO A 80 -12.38 -7.82 0.11
CA PRO A 80 -12.04 -7.15 1.36
C PRO A 80 -10.61 -6.56 1.29
N LEU A 81 -10.52 -5.27 1.03
CA LEU A 81 -9.27 -4.54 0.83
C LEU A 81 -9.17 -3.32 1.74
N THR A 82 -7.97 -3.02 2.19
CA THR A 82 -7.61 -1.74 2.85
C THR A 82 -6.26 -1.26 2.34
N LEU A 83 -6.05 0.03 2.33
CA LEU A 83 -4.74 0.61 2.07
C LEU A 83 -4.56 1.94 2.78
N ALA A 84 -3.32 2.26 3.13
CA ALA A 84 -2.90 3.59 3.53
C ALA A 84 -2.09 4.26 2.42
N THR A 85 -2.31 5.55 2.22
CA THR A 85 -1.52 6.36 1.28
C THR A 85 -1.29 7.74 1.85
N GLY A 86 -0.33 8.48 1.31
CA GLY A 86 -0.04 9.86 1.73
C GLY A 86 1.44 10.10 1.97
N ARG A 87 1.73 11.24 2.64
CA ARG A 87 3.11 11.71 2.87
C ARG A 87 3.58 11.52 4.33
N GLY A 88 2.73 10.96 5.17
CA GLY A 88 3.05 10.65 6.56
C GLY A 88 2.00 11.12 7.57
N PRO A 89 2.37 11.25 8.86
CA PRO A 89 1.43 11.42 9.98
C PRO A 89 0.51 12.64 9.92
N THR A 90 0.92 13.68 9.19
CA THR A 90 0.15 14.93 9.06
C THR A 90 -0.69 15.00 7.79
N TYR A 91 -0.43 14.12 6.84
CA TYR A 91 -1.15 14.09 5.57
C TYR A 91 -1.24 12.65 5.06
N SER A 92 -2.31 11.99 5.39
CA SER A 92 -2.57 10.59 5.05
C SER A 92 -4.05 10.33 4.76
N ALA A 93 -4.29 9.27 4.04
CA ALA A 93 -5.61 8.74 3.74
C ALA A 93 -5.61 7.22 3.99
N LEU A 94 -6.74 6.72 4.47
CA LEU A 94 -7.04 5.30 4.56
C LEU A 94 -8.21 5.01 3.63
N ALA A 95 -8.05 4.04 2.75
CA ALA A 95 -9.12 3.56 1.91
C ALA A 95 -9.51 2.14 2.36
N VAL A 96 -10.81 1.90 2.45
CA VAL A 96 -11.40 0.60 2.82
C VAL A 96 -12.40 0.21 1.75
N SER A 97 -12.46 -1.07 1.39
CA SER A 97 -13.45 -1.54 0.42
C SER A 97 -14.80 -1.82 1.06
N SER A 98 -15.84 -1.81 0.23
CA SER A 98 -17.18 -2.25 0.64
C SER A 98 -17.17 -3.72 1.10
N GLY A 99 -16.37 -4.56 0.43
CA GLY A 99 -16.18 -5.96 0.83
C GLY A 99 -15.53 -6.11 2.20
N PHE A 100 -14.52 -5.29 2.52
CA PHE A 100 -13.89 -5.29 3.83
C PHE A 100 -14.87 -4.91 4.95
N LEU A 101 -15.65 -3.86 4.74
CA LEU A 101 -16.67 -3.42 5.70
C LEU A 101 -17.77 -4.46 5.93
N ALA A 102 -18.08 -5.27 4.90
CA ALA A 102 -19.09 -6.33 4.99
C ALA A 102 -18.54 -7.62 5.60
N ALA A 103 -17.27 -7.95 5.39
CA ALA A 103 -16.68 -9.23 5.75
C ALA A 103 -16.05 -9.25 7.16
N CYS A 104 -15.51 -8.12 7.65
CA CYS A 104 -14.72 -8.07 8.86
C CYS A 104 -15.56 -7.67 10.10
N PRO A 105 -15.57 -8.49 11.16
CA PRO A 105 -16.08 -8.10 12.47
C PRO A 105 -15.35 -6.87 13.03
N PRO A 106 -15.95 -6.12 13.97
CA PRO A 106 -15.36 -4.88 14.50
C PRO A 106 -13.94 -5.03 15.07
N ALA A 107 -13.62 -6.13 15.73
CA ALA A 107 -12.29 -6.38 16.29
C ALA A 107 -11.24 -6.64 15.19
N GLU A 108 -11.61 -7.35 14.14
CA GLU A 108 -10.74 -7.57 12.98
C GLU A 108 -10.52 -6.28 12.20
N LEU A 109 -11.59 -5.50 11.99
CA LEU A 109 -11.54 -4.19 11.36
C LEU A 109 -10.61 -3.25 12.14
N GLU A 110 -10.72 -3.19 13.46
CA GLU A 110 -9.81 -2.41 14.31
C GLU A 110 -8.36 -2.84 14.15
N GLY A 111 -8.08 -4.14 14.11
CA GLY A 111 -6.74 -4.68 13.94
C GLY A 111 -6.09 -4.25 12.62
N VAL A 112 -6.81 -4.37 11.51
CA VAL A 112 -6.30 -3.97 10.20
C VAL A 112 -6.12 -2.45 10.10
N LEU A 113 -7.07 -1.65 10.61
CA LEU A 113 -6.92 -0.19 10.64
C LEU A 113 -5.75 0.26 11.51
N ALA A 114 -5.47 -0.45 12.61
CA ALA A 114 -4.30 -0.16 13.44
C ALA A 114 -2.99 -0.47 12.71
N HIS A 115 -2.96 -1.51 11.89
CA HIS A 115 -1.82 -1.86 11.03
C HIS A 115 -1.55 -0.73 10.01
N GLU A 116 -2.56 -0.27 9.31
CA GLU A 116 -2.46 0.87 8.38
C GLU A 116 -1.99 2.15 9.08
N ILE A 117 -2.52 2.43 10.27
CA ILE A 117 -2.11 3.59 11.08
C ILE A 117 -0.65 3.47 11.55
N ALA A 118 -0.17 2.26 11.82
CA ALA A 118 1.24 2.05 12.14
C ALA A 118 2.16 2.44 10.97
N HIS A 119 1.80 2.08 9.73
CA HIS A 119 2.52 2.52 8.54
C HIS A 119 2.48 4.04 8.35
N VAL A 120 1.34 4.68 8.58
CA VAL A 120 1.22 6.15 8.55
C VAL A 120 2.16 6.80 9.56
N LYS A 121 2.14 6.34 10.81
CA LYS A 121 2.97 6.88 11.91
C LYS A 121 4.46 6.83 11.58
N HIS A 122 4.92 5.74 10.99
CA HIS A 122 6.34 5.50 10.70
C HIS A 122 6.77 6.00 9.31
N ARG A 123 5.88 6.69 8.60
CA ARG A 123 6.12 7.27 7.26
C ARG A 123 6.40 6.21 6.18
N ASP A 124 6.07 4.96 6.44
CA ASP A 124 6.21 3.88 5.45
C ASP A 124 5.32 4.14 4.23
N VAL A 125 4.13 4.72 4.46
CA VAL A 125 3.17 5.06 3.39
C VAL A 125 3.75 5.97 2.32
N ALA A 126 4.61 6.93 2.68
CA ALA A 126 5.22 7.83 1.69
C ALA A 126 6.15 7.06 0.75
N LEU A 127 6.94 6.14 1.29
CA LEU A 127 7.84 5.30 0.49
C LEU A 127 7.06 4.29 -0.33
N GLN A 128 6.13 3.55 0.29
CA GLN A 128 5.28 2.57 -0.40
C GLN A 128 4.52 3.22 -1.55
N THR A 129 3.81 4.33 -1.29
CA THR A 129 3.07 5.08 -2.31
C THR A 129 3.97 5.52 -3.47
N SER A 130 5.17 6.05 -3.16
CA SER A 130 6.11 6.52 -4.20
C SER A 130 6.63 5.37 -5.05
N VAL A 131 7.01 4.25 -4.43
CA VAL A 131 7.53 3.07 -5.12
C VAL A 131 6.46 2.46 -6.01
N VAL A 132 5.24 2.31 -5.49
CA VAL A 132 4.12 1.73 -6.22
C VAL A 132 3.72 2.58 -7.42
N VAL A 133 3.58 3.90 -7.25
CA VAL A 133 3.24 4.77 -8.39
C VAL A 133 4.34 4.75 -9.45
N LEU A 134 5.61 4.72 -9.05
CA LEU A 134 6.71 4.60 -9.99
C LEU A 134 6.68 3.27 -10.74
N ALA A 135 6.51 2.14 -10.03
CA ALA A 135 6.44 0.81 -10.62
C ALA A 135 5.23 0.66 -11.55
N ALA A 136 4.05 1.10 -11.11
CA ALA A 136 2.84 1.10 -11.92
C ALA A 136 3.00 1.96 -13.17
N SER A 137 3.59 3.16 -13.06
CA SER A 137 3.85 4.04 -14.19
C SER A 137 4.81 3.42 -15.21
N LEU A 138 5.84 2.69 -14.75
CA LEU A 138 6.76 1.96 -15.63
C LEU A 138 6.04 0.82 -16.38
N ILE A 139 5.15 0.12 -15.72
CA ILE A 139 4.33 -0.94 -16.35
C ILE A 139 3.36 -0.32 -17.36
N GLU A 140 2.64 0.75 -16.97
CA GLU A 140 1.72 1.43 -17.90
C GLU A 140 2.42 2.00 -19.13
N LEU A 141 3.66 2.48 -18.99
CA LEU A 141 4.46 2.95 -20.12
C LEU A 141 4.67 1.85 -21.19
N THR A 142 4.71 0.57 -20.79
CA THR A 142 4.84 -0.52 -21.75
C THR A 142 3.61 -0.65 -22.66
N ARG A 143 2.43 -0.22 -22.19
CA ARG A 143 1.16 -0.30 -22.95
C ARG A 143 1.14 0.62 -24.17
N ILE A 144 1.88 1.74 -24.12
CA ILE A 144 2.01 2.67 -25.25
C ILE A 144 2.77 2.03 -26.42
N GLY A 145 3.57 1.00 -26.14
CA GLY A 145 4.40 0.33 -27.16
C GLY A 145 3.64 -0.51 -28.18
N GLY A 146 2.32 -0.67 -28.07
CA GLY A 146 1.50 -1.48 -29.00
C GLY A 146 2.07 -2.91 -29.12
N TRP A 147 2.53 -3.31 -30.32
CA TRP A 147 3.08 -4.63 -30.56
C TRP A 147 4.40 -4.92 -29.78
N LEU A 148 5.11 -3.88 -29.33
CA LEU A 148 6.29 -3.98 -28.47
C LEU A 148 5.93 -4.14 -26.98
N GLN A 149 4.66 -4.10 -26.59
CA GLN A 149 4.24 -4.18 -25.18
C GLN A 149 4.82 -5.41 -24.48
N ARG A 150 4.72 -6.61 -25.08
CA ARG A 150 5.20 -7.85 -24.46
C ARG A 150 6.72 -7.86 -24.23
N PRO A 151 7.58 -7.53 -25.23
CA PRO A 151 9.02 -7.47 -25.00
C PRO A 151 9.41 -6.34 -24.01
N LEU A 152 8.75 -5.20 -24.05
CA LEU A 152 8.97 -4.11 -23.09
C LEU A 152 8.63 -4.56 -21.67
N LEU A 153 7.49 -5.19 -21.48
CA LEU A 153 7.04 -5.70 -20.18
C LEU A 153 8.00 -6.77 -19.63
N PHE A 154 8.55 -7.62 -20.52
CA PHE A 154 9.53 -8.63 -20.13
C PHE A 154 10.83 -8.04 -19.55
N VAL A 155 11.22 -6.85 -20.00
CA VAL A 155 12.40 -6.14 -19.49
C VAL A 155 12.06 -5.20 -18.34
N ILE A 156 11.01 -4.41 -18.47
CA ILE A 156 10.64 -3.36 -17.51
C ILE A 156 10.01 -3.97 -16.25
N GLY A 157 9.22 -5.02 -16.39
CA GLY A 157 8.55 -5.68 -15.25
C GLY A 157 9.53 -6.15 -14.18
N PRO A 158 10.56 -6.95 -14.49
CA PRO A 158 11.57 -7.35 -13.51
C PRO A 158 12.34 -6.18 -12.89
N VAL A 159 12.61 -5.10 -13.66
CA VAL A 159 13.28 -3.90 -13.13
C VAL A 159 12.38 -3.17 -12.14
N ALA A 160 11.11 -2.99 -12.45
CA ALA A 160 10.14 -2.37 -11.54
C ALA A 160 9.98 -3.21 -10.26
N ALA A 161 9.87 -4.53 -10.38
CA ALA A 161 9.79 -5.45 -9.25
C ALA A 161 11.06 -5.42 -8.39
N ALA A 162 12.25 -5.45 -8.99
CA ALA A 162 13.51 -5.35 -8.26
C ALA A 162 13.61 -4.05 -7.45
N CYS A 163 13.19 -2.91 -8.03
CA CYS A 163 13.11 -1.63 -7.31
C CYS A 163 12.17 -1.74 -6.11
N THR A 164 11.01 -2.38 -6.28
CA THR A 164 10.03 -2.58 -5.21
C THR A 164 10.64 -3.43 -4.08
N HIS A 165 11.25 -4.57 -4.37
CA HIS A 165 11.88 -5.45 -3.38
C HIS A 165 13.07 -4.82 -2.63
N ILE A 166 13.87 -3.98 -3.30
CA ILE A 166 15.01 -3.31 -2.67
C ILE A 166 14.53 -2.24 -1.68
N LEU A 167 13.47 -1.52 -2.02
CA LEU A 167 12.98 -0.38 -1.26
C LEU A 167 11.97 -0.78 -0.17
N LEU A 168 11.22 -1.87 -0.37
CA LEU A 168 10.22 -2.37 0.57
C LEU A 168 10.69 -3.68 1.20
N SER A 169 10.79 -3.70 2.53
CA SER A 169 11.31 -4.85 3.26
C SER A 169 10.21 -5.56 4.04
N PRO A 170 10.13 -6.90 4.01
CA PRO A 170 9.21 -7.69 4.85
C PRO A 170 9.31 -7.41 6.36
N LYS A 171 10.46 -6.91 6.83
CA LYS A 171 10.64 -6.52 8.24
C LYS A 171 9.70 -5.39 8.66
N ARG A 172 9.32 -4.51 7.73
CA ARG A 172 8.38 -3.41 8.01
C ARG A 172 6.99 -3.94 8.33
N GLU A 173 6.56 -4.99 7.65
CA GLU A 173 5.27 -5.64 7.90
C GLU A 173 5.20 -6.23 9.31
N TYR A 174 6.22 -6.98 9.72
CA TYR A 174 6.28 -7.51 11.09
C TYR A 174 6.33 -6.42 12.15
N GLU A 175 6.97 -5.31 11.85
CA GLU A 175 7.05 -4.18 12.77
C GLU A 175 5.71 -3.42 12.82
N ALA A 176 5.01 -3.28 11.69
CA ALA A 176 3.67 -2.71 11.64
C ALA A 176 2.67 -3.59 12.40
N ASP A 177 2.75 -4.93 12.24
CA ASP A 177 1.93 -5.89 12.98
C ASP A 177 2.11 -5.77 14.49
N ARG A 178 3.36 -5.70 14.96
CA ARG A 178 3.68 -5.53 16.38
C ARG A 178 3.14 -4.21 16.95
N ARG A 179 3.26 -3.14 16.19
CA ARG A 179 2.74 -1.81 16.57
C ARG A 179 1.21 -1.76 16.54
N ALA A 180 0.59 -2.40 15.55
CA ALA A 180 -0.86 -2.54 15.50
C ALA A 180 -1.39 -3.26 16.74
N ALA A 181 -0.75 -4.37 17.13
CA ALA A 181 -1.08 -5.09 18.34
C ALA A 181 -0.95 -4.24 19.62
N ALA A 182 -0.02 -3.29 19.65
CA ALA A 182 0.14 -2.35 20.77
C ALA A 182 -0.90 -1.20 20.75
N LEU A 183 -1.44 -0.86 19.57
CA LEU A 183 -2.49 0.17 19.43
C LEU A 183 -3.89 -0.38 19.75
N CYS A 184 -4.12 -1.67 19.47
CA CYS A 184 -5.36 -2.37 19.78
C CYS A 184 -5.36 -2.89 21.22
N GLU A 185 -6.54 -3.26 21.73
CA GLU A 185 -6.68 -3.95 23.01
C GLU A 185 -6.21 -5.41 22.93
N SER A 186 -6.33 -6.02 21.76
CA SER A 186 -5.91 -7.40 21.50
C SER A 186 -5.20 -7.54 20.13
N PRO A 187 -4.09 -8.28 20.05
CA PRO A 187 -3.42 -8.61 18.78
C PRO A 187 -4.20 -9.64 17.96
N HIS A 188 -5.16 -10.36 18.56
CA HIS A 188 -5.92 -11.41 17.90
C HIS A 188 -6.77 -10.88 16.74
N GLY A 189 -7.36 -9.68 16.88
CA GLY A 189 -8.18 -9.08 15.82
C GLY A 189 -7.45 -8.97 14.49
N LEU A 190 -6.18 -8.54 14.50
CA LEU A 190 -5.36 -8.49 13.27
C LEU A 190 -5.01 -9.90 12.77
N ALA A 191 -4.67 -10.83 13.66
CA ALA A 191 -4.33 -12.19 13.26
C ALA A 191 -5.53 -12.92 12.61
N ASP A 192 -6.73 -12.74 13.18
CA ASP A 192 -7.96 -13.34 12.67
C ASP A 192 -8.37 -12.67 11.33
N ALA A 193 -8.23 -11.36 11.23
CA ALA A 193 -8.44 -10.62 9.98
C ALA A 193 -7.53 -11.14 8.86
N LEU A 194 -6.23 -11.26 9.11
CA LEU A 194 -5.27 -11.76 8.12
C LEU A 194 -5.63 -13.17 7.64
N ALA A 195 -5.99 -14.09 8.57
CA ALA A 195 -6.39 -15.44 8.20
C ALA A 195 -7.69 -15.48 7.38
N ARG A 196 -8.66 -14.60 7.69
CA ARG A 196 -9.92 -14.47 6.94
C ARG A 196 -9.70 -13.89 5.55
N LEU A 197 -8.88 -12.83 5.46
CA LEU A 197 -8.60 -12.12 4.21
C LEU A 197 -7.81 -12.99 3.23
N ASP A 198 -6.89 -13.82 3.73
CA ASP A 198 -6.15 -14.81 2.94
C ASP A 198 -7.12 -15.78 2.24
N GLN A 199 -8.07 -16.35 2.98
CA GLN A 199 -9.10 -17.23 2.42
C GLN A 199 -10.00 -16.52 1.41
N ALA A 200 -10.33 -15.24 1.63
CA ALA A 200 -11.16 -14.46 0.71
C ALA A 200 -10.43 -14.13 -0.61
N SER A 201 -9.13 -13.89 -0.57
CA SER A 201 -8.32 -13.58 -1.76
C SER A 201 -8.24 -14.72 -2.76
N GLU A 202 -8.38 -15.98 -2.30
CA GLU A 202 -8.42 -17.16 -3.18
C GLU A 202 -9.73 -17.26 -3.99
N LEU A 203 -10.77 -16.56 -3.57
CA LEU A 203 -12.12 -16.71 -4.14
C LEU A 203 -12.51 -15.61 -5.11
N VAL A 204 -11.83 -14.47 -5.09
CA VAL A 204 -12.22 -13.28 -5.86
C VAL A 204 -11.02 -12.72 -6.62
N ALA A 205 -11.15 -12.54 -7.94
CA ALA A 205 -10.14 -11.88 -8.74
C ALA A 205 -10.13 -10.37 -8.48
N PHE A 206 -8.95 -9.81 -8.27
CA PHE A 206 -8.75 -8.38 -8.04
C PHE A 206 -8.21 -7.68 -9.29
N GLU A 207 -8.91 -6.66 -9.77
CA GLU A 207 -8.60 -5.92 -10.99
C GLU A 207 -7.80 -4.64 -10.71
N ALA A 208 -6.57 -4.76 -10.27
CA ALA A 208 -5.66 -3.63 -10.16
C ALA A 208 -4.29 -3.96 -10.75
N SER A 209 -3.41 -2.97 -10.89
CA SER A 209 -2.03 -3.22 -11.31
C SER A 209 -1.30 -4.09 -10.27
N PRO A 210 -0.63 -5.19 -10.65
CA PRO A 210 0.18 -5.98 -9.72
C PRO A 210 1.23 -5.17 -8.95
N ALA A 211 1.70 -4.05 -9.51
CA ALA A 211 2.61 -3.14 -8.84
C ALA A 211 2.01 -2.47 -7.59
N THR A 212 0.69 -2.55 -7.38
CA THR A 212 0.03 -2.03 -6.17
C THR A 212 0.08 -3.00 -4.98
N GLU A 213 0.58 -4.24 -5.17
CA GLU A 213 0.68 -5.25 -4.11
C GLU A 213 1.22 -4.68 -2.78
N PRO A 214 2.31 -3.88 -2.76
CA PRO A 214 2.86 -3.38 -1.51
C PRO A 214 1.99 -2.41 -0.72
N LEU A 215 0.86 -1.97 -1.26
CA LEU A 215 -0.09 -1.09 -0.57
C LEU A 215 -1.14 -1.85 0.24
N TRP A 216 -1.28 -3.15 0.01
CA TRP A 216 -2.30 -3.96 0.67
C TRP A 216 -1.72 -4.65 1.89
N PRO A 217 -2.47 -4.88 2.96
CA PRO A 217 -1.98 -5.59 4.15
C PRO A 217 -1.75 -7.09 3.91
N PHE A 218 -2.23 -7.61 2.79
CA PHE A 218 -2.02 -8.97 2.29
C PHE A 218 -2.01 -8.94 0.76
N ASN A 219 -1.48 -10.01 0.11
CA ASN A 219 -1.43 -10.07 -1.34
C ASN A 219 -2.82 -10.39 -1.95
N PRO A 220 -3.48 -9.45 -2.64
CA PRO A 220 -4.79 -9.70 -3.26
C PRO A 220 -4.69 -10.33 -4.65
N PHE A 221 -3.48 -10.55 -5.17
CA PHE A 221 -3.25 -11.06 -6.52
C PHE A 221 -2.96 -12.54 -6.49
N MET A 222 -3.40 -13.26 -7.52
CA MET A 222 -2.92 -14.61 -7.77
C MET A 222 -1.42 -14.57 -8.07
N GLU A 223 -0.64 -15.42 -7.40
CA GLU A 223 0.83 -15.47 -7.54
C GLU A 223 1.27 -16.10 -8.87
N GLU A 224 0.73 -15.58 -9.98
CA GLU A 224 1.03 -16.07 -11.32
C GLU A 224 1.58 -14.95 -12.22
N GLY A 225 2.44 -15.31 -13.14
CA GLY A 225 2.97 -14.41 -14.16
C GLY A 225 3.66 -13.18 -13.59
N LEU A 226 3.24 -12.00 -14.02
CA LEU A 226 3.83 -10.72 -13.59
C LEU A 226 3.58 -10.42 -12.10
N ALA A 227 2.45 -10.85 -11.55
CA ALA A 227 2.09 -10.58 -10.15
C ALA A 227 3.09 -11.22 -9.18
N ALA A 228 3.57 -12.43 -9.48
CA ALA A 228 4.56 -13.13 -8.67
C ALA A 228 5.87 -12.33 -8.46
N LEU A 229 6.21 -11.43 -9.39
CA LEU A 229 7.40 -10.60 -9.28
C LEU A 229 7.27 -9.49 -8.23
N PHE A 230 6.05 -9.14 -7.81
CA PHE A 230 5.78 -8.01 -6.91
C PHE A 230 5.43 -8.44 -5.48
N VAL A 231 5.47 -9.73 -5.15
CA VAL A 231 5.18 -10.24 -3.81
C VAL A 231 6.25 -9.75 -2.83
N THR A 232 5.90 -8.75 -2.01
CA THR A 232 6.81 -8.14 -1.03
C THR A 232 6.46 -8.49 0.41
N HIS A 233 5.24 -8.96 0.64
CA HIS A 233 4.76 -9.30 1.98
C HIS A 233 5.28 -10.66 2.46
N PRO A 234 5.56 -10.79 3.78
CA PRO A 234 5.79 -12.10 4.38
C PRO A 234 4.49 -12.93 4.34
N THR A 235 4.64 -14.26 4.39
CA THR A 235 3.49 -15.16 4.36
C THR A 235 2.52 -14.87 5.51
N ILE A 236 1.22 -14.91 5.23
CA ILE A 236 0.15 -14.70 6.24
C ILE A 236 0.34 -15.64 7.44
N ALA A 237 0.64 -16.92 7.17
CA ALA A 237 0.90 -17.89 8.24
C ALA A 237 1.99 -17.45 9.20
N SER A 238 3.10 -16.86 8.71
CA SER A 238 4.18 -16.37 9.55
C SER A 238 3.80 -15.12 10.34
N ARG A 239 2.99 -14.22 9.76
CA ARG A 239 2.46 -13.02 10.44
C ARG A 239 1.50 -13.43 11.56
N VAL A 240 0.53 -14.29 11.27
CA VAL A 240 -0.44 -14.83 12.23
C VAL A 240 0.26 -15.53 13.39
N HIS A 241 1.25 -16.40 13.11
CA HIS A 241 2.02 -17.08 14.15
C HIS A 241 2.71 -16.08 15.08
N ARG A 242 3.36 -15.05 14.53
CA ARG A 242 4.04 -14.00 15.33
C ARG A 242 3.05 -13.18 16.16
N LEU A 243 1.93 -12.77 15.59
CA LEU A 243 0.90 -12.01 16.31
C LEU A 243 0.36 -12.80 17.50
N ARG A 244 0.06 -14.08 17.31
CA ARG A 244 -0.43 -14.95 18.39
C ARG A 244 0.62 -15.23 19.45
N SER A 245 1.92 -15.21 19.11
CA SER A 245 3.00 -15.36 20.08
C SER A 245 3.22 -14.13 20.98
N LEU A 246 2.70 -12.95 20.62
CA LEU A 246 2.83 -11.73 21.42
C LEU A 246 2.07 -11.80 22.75
N ASP A 247 0.97 -12.56 22.81
CA ASP A 247 0.20 -12.72 24.04
C ASP A 247 0.90 -13.60 25.08
N THR A 248 1.60 -14.64 24.64
CA THR A 248 2.31 -15.54 25.54
C THR A 248 3.46 -14.88 26.28
N THR A 249 3.96 -13.75 25.75
CA THR A 249 5.05 -12.96 26.39
C THR A 249 4.52 -11.97 27.42
N LYS A 250 3.24 -11.57 27.37
CA LYS A 250 2.62 -10.70 28.39
C LYS A 250 2.16 -11.45 29.64
N GLU A 251 1.87 -12.75 29.52
CA GLU A 251 1.52 -13.60 30.67
C GLU A 251 2.75 -14.13 31.41
N ALA A 252 3.94 -14.04 30.82
CA ALA A 252 5.21 -14.51 31.40
C ALA A 252 6.08 -13.42 32.05
N ALA A 253 5.61 -12.17 32.11
CA ALA A 253 6.26 -11.01 32.72
C ALA A 253 5.42 -10.40 33.83
#